data_8e9d8ee086c3270edaf2b9865743d1f8
#
_entry.id   8e9d8ee086c3270edaf2b9865743d1f8
#
_cell.length_a   1.000
_cell.length_b   1.000
_cell.length_c   1.000
_cell.angle_alpha   90.00
_cell.angle_beta   90.00
_cell.angle_gamma   90.00
#
_symmetry.space_group_name_H-M   'P 1'
#
loop_
_entity.id
_entity.type
_entity.pdbx_description
1 polymer ?
#
loop_
_entity_poly.entity_id
_entity_poly.type
_entity_poly.pdbx_seq_one_letter_code
_entity_poly.pdbx_strand_id
1 'polypeptide(L)'
;MYENIKNFTRNNKSNIIISSVFILSVYLIKLGTLATSIDNEAAISVSSSLYTAWLSMGRIALVYLKKVFGVGIYNPFLSMFMLIVLMIFSIITWGMIFDYIKNNKNKYAYWIFISIFFTAPIMAEQLGFIMQAVEVLLGINLVAISLFYTY
;
A
#
# COMPACT_ATOMS: atom_id res chain seq x y z
N MET A 1 15.23 -16.12 -2.95
CA MET A 1 14.22 -15.06 -2.92
C MET A 1 14.37 -14.09 -4.10
N TYR A 2 15.46 -13.38 -4.27
CA TYR A 2 15.65 -12.41 -5.37
C TYR A 2 15.41 -13.01 -6.76
N GLU A 3 15.99 -14.16 -7.06
CA GLU A 3 15.82 -14.88 -8.33
C GLU A 3 14.35 -15.23 -8.60
N ASN A 4 13.61 -15.65 -7.56
CA ASN A 4 12.19 -16.01 -7.69
C ASN A 4 11.36 -14.76 -8.01
N ILE A 5 11.62 -13.63 -7.36
CA ILE A 5 10.94 -12.35 -7.65
C ILE A 5 11.22 -11.92 -9.09
N LYS A 6 12.48 -11.98 -9.53
CA LYS A 6 12.89 -11.61 -10.88
C LYS A 6 12.21 -12.47 -11.95
N ASN A 7 12.21 -13.79 -11.75
CA ASN A 7 11.59 -14.72 -12.68
C ASN A 7 10.07 -14.55 -12.73
N PHE A 8 9.42 -14.42 -11.56
CA PHE A 8 8.00 -14.16 -11.47
C PHE A 8 7.60 -12.85 -12.19
N THR A 9 8.29 -11.77 -11.89
CA THR A 9 8.03 -10.45 -12.49
C THR A 9 8.20 -10.50 -14.01
N ARG A 10 9.23 -11.18 -14.51
CA ARG A 10 9.44 -11.34 -15.96
C ARG A 10 8.31 -12.13 -16.62
N ASN A 11 7.88 -13.23 -16.00
CA ASN A 11 6.86 -14.13 -16.57
C ASN A 11 5.44 -13.53 -16.49
N ASN A 12 5.19 -12.64 -15.52
CA ASN A 12 3.88 -12.02 -15.30
C ASN A 12 3.85 -10.51 -15.59
N LYS A 13 4.86 -9.99 -16.33
CA LYS A 13 5.03 -8.56 -16.60
C LYS A 13 3.74 -7.89 -17.11
N SER A 14 3.05 -8.51 -18.07
CA SER A 14 1.81 -7.96 -18.63
C SER A 14 0.71 -7.84 -17.57
N ASN A 15 0.50 -8.87 -16.78
CA ASN A 15 -0.53 -8.88 -15.74
C ASN A 15 -0.23 -7.84 -14.65
N ILE A 16 1.04 -7.72 -14.24
CA ILE A 16 1.47 -6.71 -13.26
C ILE A 16 1.20 -5.31 -13.80
N ILE A 17 1.56 -5.02 -15.05
CA ILE A 17 1.32 -3.71 -15.66
C ILE A 17 -0.18 -3.42 -15.74
N ILE A 18 -0.99 -4.36 -16.24
CA ILE A 18 -2.44 -4.19 -16.38
C ILE A 18 -3.09 -3.92 -15.03
N SER A 19 -2.79 -4.75 -14.02
CA SER A 19 -3.32 -4.57 -12.66
C SER A 19 -2.85 -3.25 -12.04
N SER A 20 -1.58 -2.88 -12.22
CA SER A 20 -1.06 -1.60 -11.72
C SER A 20 -1.73 -0.41 -12.37
N VAL A 21 -1.88 -0.39 -13.69
CA VAL A 21 -2.56 0.68 -14.40
C VAL A 21 -4.02 0.78 -13.98
N PHE A 22 -4.72 -0.35 -13.89
CA PHE A 22 -6.11 -0.39 -13.45
C PHE A 22 -6.27 0.17 -12.02
N ILE A 23 -5.49 -0.32 -11.07
CA ILE A 23 -5.55 0.12 -9.68
C ILE A 23 -5.18 1.61 -9.56
N LEU A 24 -4.09 2.03 -10.19
CA LEU A 24 -3.67 3.44 -10.15
C LEU A 24 -4.68 4.38 -10.82
N SER A 25 -5.38 3.94 -11.87
CA SER A 25 -6.42 4.76 -12.50
C SER A 25 -7.59 5.07 -11.57
N VAL A 26 -7.94 4.14 -10.68
CA VAL A 26 -8.98 4.36 -9.66
C VAL A 26 -8.55 5.43 -8.65
N TYR A 27 -7.25 5.46 -8.31
CA TYR A 27 -6.71 6.44 -7.38
C TYR A 27 -6.27 7.74 -8.03
N LEU A 28 -6.27 7.85 -9.36
CA LEU A 28 -5.73 9.00 -10.09
C LEU A 28 -6.35 10.33 -9.66
N ILE A 29 -7.66 10.34 -9.45
CA ILE A 29 -8.39 11.55 -8.98
C ILE A 29 -7.90 11.95 -7.58
N LYS A 30 -7.78 10.98 -6.68
CA LYS A 30 -7.32 11.22 -5.30
C LYS A 30 -5.85 11.63 -5.23
N LEU A 31 -5.01 11.08 -6.09
CA LEU A 31 -3.60 11.44 -6.20
C LEU A 31 -3.40 12.82 -6.85
N GLY A 32 -4.30 13.21 -7.75
CA GLY A 32 -4.25 14.51 -8.43
C GLY A 32 -4.91 15.66 -7.67
N THR A 33 -5.86 15.37 -6.78
CA THR A 33 -6.53 16.35 -5.94
C THR A 33 -6.02 16.18 -4.51
N LEU A 34 -5.30 17.08 -3.94
CA LEU A 34 -4.88 17.06 -2.53
C LEU A 34 -6.12 17.11 -1.58
N ALA A 35 -7.05 16.18 -1.78
CA ALA A 35 -8.25 16.09 -0.96
C ALA A 35 -7.84 15.79 0.48
N THR A 36 -8.01 16.76 1.35
CA THR A 36 -7.68 16.65 2.77
C THR A 36 -8.75 15.87 3.51
N SER A 37 -8.33 14.90 4.31
CA SER A 37 -9.18 14.29 5.35
C SER A 37 -9.01 15.06 6.64
N ILE A 38 -9.92 14.85 7.61
CA ILE A 38 -9.87 15.49 8.93
C ILE A 38 -8.48 15.32 9.58
N ASP A 39 -7.90 14.13 9.51
CA ASP A 39 -6.57 13.86 10.07
C ASP A 39 -5.46 14.61 9.32
N ASN A 40 -5.61 14.84 8.02
CA ASN A 40 -4.65 15.64 7.25
C ASN A 40 -4.72 17.12 7.64
N GLU A 41 -5.91 17.66 7.86
CA GLU A 41 -6.09 19.03 8.34
C GLU A 41 -5.49 19.23 9.73
N ALA A 42 -5.70 18.27 10.64
CA ALA A 42 -5.09 18.28 11.96
C ALA A 42 -3.55 18.17 11.88
N ALA A 43 -3.01 17.40 10.96
CA ALA A 43 -1.57 17.28 10.73
C ALA A 43 -0.94 18.58 10.19
N ILE A 44 -1.68 19.33 9.38
CA ILE A 44 -1.23 20.63 8.85
C ILE A 44 -1.25 21.69 9.96
N SER A 45 -2.32 21.71 10.75
CA SER A 45 -2.53 22.77 11.75
C SER A 45 -1.72 22.56 13.03
N VAL A 46 -1.73 21.35 13.61
CA VAL A 46 -1.08 21.04 14.90
C VAL A 46 -0.53 19.59 14.90
N SER A 47 0.53 19.34 14.17
CA SER A 47 1.11 17.97 14.03
C SER A 47 1.53 17.34 15.38
N SER A 48 2.01 18.12 16.33
CA SER A 48 2.44 17.62 17.65
C SER A 48 1.29 17.05 18.48
N SER A 49 0.12 17.66 18.43
CA SER A 49 -1.07 17.16 19.14
C SER A 49 -1.60 15.86 18.54
N LEU A 50 -1.54 15.74 17.23
CA LEU A 50 -1.94 14.52 16.51
C LEU A 50 -1.05 13.32 16.89
N TYR A 51 0.27 13.51 16.93
CA TYR A 51 1.19 12.45 17.37
C TYR A 51 0.98 12.04 18.83
N THR A 52 0.72 13.01 19.70
CA THR A 52 0.42 12.72 21.10
C THR A 52 -0.88 11.93 21.22
N ALA A 53 -1.91 12.29 20.48
CA ALA A 53 -3.18 11.56 20.43
C ALA A 53 -2.97 10.13 19.90
N TRP A 54 -2.19 9.93 18.85
CA TRP A 54 -1.90 8.59 18.32
C TRP A 54 -1.11 7.73 19.31
N LEU A 55 -0.16 8.32 20.03
CA LEU A 55 0.58 7.62 21.10
C LEU A 55 -0.35 7.20 22.24
N SER A 56 -1.27 8.07 22.67
CA SER A 56 -2.23 7.74 23.72
C SER A 56 -3.23 6.65 23.30
N MET A 57 -3.50 6.51 21.99
CA MET A 57 -4.28 5.42 21.41
C MET A 57 -3.49 4.13 21.21
N GLY A 58 -2.23 4.07 21.62
CA GLY A 58 -1.37 2.89 21.44
C GLY A 58 -0.81 2.71 20.03
N ARG A 59 -0.92 3.69 19.13
CA ARG A 59 -0.40 3.65 17.76
C ARG A 59 1.10 3.96 17.69
N ILE A 60 1.90 3.34 18.56
CA ILE A 60 3.33 3.61 18.72
C ILE A 60 4.11 3.33 17.43
N ALA A 61 3.83 2.18 16.81
CA ALA A 61 4.49 1.77 15.57
C ALA A 61 4.28 2.76 14.42
N LEU A 62 3.06 3.30 14.28
CA LEU A 62 2.72 4.29 13.29
C LEU A 62 3.54 5.58 13.46
N VAL A 63 3.64 6.10 14.68
CA VAL A 63 4.42 7.30 14.97
C VAL A 63 5.91 7.07 14.75
N TYR A 64 6.42 5.89 15.12
CA TYR A 64 7.81 5.53 14.92
C TYR A 64 8.15 5.43 13.42
N LEU A 65 7.34 4.75 12.62
CA LEU A 65 7.53 4.64 11.18
C LEU A 65 7.53 6.01 10.50
N LYS A 66 6.64 6.91 10.90
CA LYS A 66 6.63 8.29 10.38
C LYS A 66 7.93 9.04 10.64
N LYS A 67 8.50 8.87 11.83
CA LYS A 67 9.80 9.48 12.15
C LYS A 67 10.93 8.89 11.32
N VAL A 68 10.94 7.55 11.13
CA VAL A 68 11.97 6.85 10.34
C VAL A 68 11.91 7.24 8.87
N PHE A 69 10.72 7.31 8.28
CA PHE A 69 10.55 7.68 6.87
C PHE A 69 10.60 9.18 6.60
N GLY A 70 10.83 10.00 7.64
CA GLY A 70 10.87 11.46 7.48
C GLY A 70 9.50 12.08 7.14
N VAL A 71 8.41 11.33 7.29
CA VAL A 71 7.03 11.77 7.04
C VAL A 71 6.42 12.39 8.31
N GLY A 72 7.26 12.68 9.31
CA GLY A 72 6.85 13.29 10.57
C GLY A 72 6.33 14.72 10.45
N ILE A 73 6.62 15.36 9.32
CA ILE A 73 6.02 16.64 8.91
C ILE A 73 5.09 16.31 7.76
N TYR A 74 3.91 16.94 7.70
CA TYR A 74 2.99 16.75 6.60
C TYR A 74 3.68 16.98 5.25
N ASN A 75 3.93 15.89 4.55
CA ASN A 75 4.52 15.90 3.22
C ASN A 75 3.68 15.01 2.29
N PRO A 76 2.64 15.56 1.66
CA PRO A 76 1.73 14.80 0.83
C PRO A 76 2.43 14.21 -0.40
N PHE A 77 3.40 14.92 -0.97
CA PHE A 77 4.13 14.46 -2.14
C PHE A 77 4.92 13.17 -1.85
N LEU A 78 5.69 13.15 -0.76
CA LEU A 78 6.45 11.97 -0.36
C LEU A 78 5.53 10.81 -0.01
N SER A 79 4.43 11.09 0.71
CA SER A 79 3.44 10.08 1.07
C SER A 79 2.78 9.46 -0.16
N MET A 80 2.41 10.27 -1.16
CA MET A 80 1.84 9.79 -2.43
C MET A 80 2.84 8.96 -3.23
N PHE A 81 4.09 9.41 -3.31
CA PHE A 81 5.14 8.66 -3.99
C PHE A 81 5.36 7.29 -3.35
N MET A 82 5.50 7.25 -2.01
CA MET A 82 5.63 6.01 -1.26
C MET A 82 4.42 5.11 -1.40
N LEU A 83 3.20 5.67 -1.43
CA LEU A 83 1.96 4.93 -1.66
C LEU A 83 2.00 4.21 -3.01
N ILE A 84 2.37 4.88 -4.08
CA ILE A 84 2.46 4.29 -5.43
C ILE A 84 3.49 3.15 -5.44
N VAL A 85 4.68 3.39 -4.90
CA VAL A 85 5.75 2.38 -4.85
C VAL A 85 5.31 1.14 -4.05
N LEU A 86 4.75 1.35 -2.86
CA LEU A 86 4.28 0.26 -2.01
C LEU A 86 3.08 -0.47 -2.60
N MET A 87 2.21 0.22 -3.33
CA MET A 87 1.09 -0.41 -4.03
C MET A 87 1.59 -1.37 -5.12
N ILE A 88 2.52 -0.94 -5.96
CA ILE A 88 3.12 -1.80 -6.98
C ILE A 88 3.82 -3.00 -6.33
N PHE A 89 4.54 -2.75 -5.24
CA PHE A 89 5.18 -3.82 -4.48
C PHE A 89 4.16 -4.81 -3.91
N SER A 90 3.02 -4.33 -3.39
CA SER A 90 1.91 -5.18 -2.91
C SER A 90 1.34 -6.06 -4.02
N ILE A 91 1.15 -5.51 -5.21
CA ILE A 91 0.65 -6.27 -6.37
C ILE A 91 1.60 -7.43 -6.71
N ILE A 92 2.90 -7.19 -6.68
CA ILE A 92 3.91 -8.21 -6.96
C ILE A 92 3.94 -9.27 -5.85
N THR A 93 4.00 -8.87 -4.58
CA THR A 93 4.11 -9.81 -3.45
C THR A 93 2.89 -10.70 -3.32
N TRP A 94 1.69 -10.14 -3.39
CA TRP A 94 0.45 -10.93 -3.37
C TRP A 94 0.29 -11.80 -4.62
N GLY A 95 0.68 -11.29 -5.78
CA GLY A 95 0.71 -12.08 -7.01
C GLY A 95 1.61 -13.31 -6.88
N MET A 96 2.79 -13.17 -6.29
CA MET A 96 3.71 -14.29 -6.04
C MET A 96 3.12 -15.33 -5.08
N ILE A 97 2.49 -14.87 -3.99
CA ILE A 97 1.86 -15.75 -3.00
C ILE A 97 0.74 -16.58 -3.65
N PHE A 98 -0.14 -15.92 -4.40
CA PHE A 98 -1.23 -16.63 -5.07
C PHE A 98 -0.75 -17.58 -6.17
N ASP A 99 0.29 -17.21 -6.90
CA ASP A 99 0.90 -18.10 -7.90
C ASP A 99 1.50 -19.33 -7.25
N TYR A 100 2.15 -19.16 -6.12
CA TYR A 100 2.73 -20.25 -5.33
C TYR A 100 1.64 -21.18 -4.77
N ILE A 101 0.62 -20.63 -4.10
CA ILE A 101 -0.45 -21.41 -3.47
C ILE A 101 -1.28 -22.18 -4.51
N LYS A 102 -1.60 -21.56 -5.64
CA LYS A 102 -2.44 -22.15 -6.69
C LYS A 102 -1.70 -23.00 -7.70
N ASN A 103 -0.39 -23.13 -7.57
CA ASN A 103 0.45 -23.91 -8.48
C ASN A 103 0.11 -23.63 -9.96
N ASN A 104 0.06 -22.35 -10.31
CA ASN A 104 -0.17 -21.84 -11.67
C ASN A 104 -1.56 -22.14 -12.30
N LYS A 105 -2.51 -22.69 -11.52
CA LYS A 105 -3.87 -22.91 -11.98
C LYS A 105 -4.69 -21.62 -11.83
N ASN A 106 -5.39 -21.23 -12.91
CA ASN A 106 -6.25 -20.04 -12.95
C ASN A 106 -5.52 -18.70 -12.70
N LYS A 107 -4.45 -18.44 -13.44
CA LYS A 107 -3.69 -17.18 -13.36
C LYS A 107 -4.55 -15.92 -13.37
N TYR A 108 -5.55 -15.85 -14.25
CA TYR A 108 -6.40 -14.66 -14.37
C TYR A 108 -7.26 -14.42 -13.13
N ALA A 109 -7.71 -15.45 -12.44
CA ALA A 109 -8.60 -15.31 -11.29
C ALA A 109 -7.94 -14.54 -10.13
N TYR A 110 -6.69 -14.82 -9.82
CA TYR A 110 -6.03 -14.12 -8.72
C TYR A 110 -5.61 -12.69 -9.10
N TRP A 111 -5.30 -12.42 -10.37
CA TRP A 111 -5.04 -11.04 -10.82
C TRP A 111 -6.30 -10.18 -10.76
N ILE A 112 -7.45 -10.75 -11.13
CA ILE A 112 -8.75 -10.10 -10.95
C ILE A 112 -9.02 -9.86 -9.47
N PHE A 113 -8.80 -10.85 -8.62
CA PHE A 113 -8.97 -10.71 -7.17
C PHE A 113 -8.09 -9.60 -6.58
N ILE A 114 -6.79 -9.56 -6.91
CA ILE A 114 -5.87 -8.50 -6.47
C ILE A 114 -6.39 -7.13 -6.90
N SER A 115 -6.82 -7.01 -8.16
CA SER A 115 -7.34 -5.76 -8.70
C SER A 115 -8.59 -5.29 -7.95
N ILE A 116 -9.56 -6.19 -7.72
CA ILE A 116 -10.78 -5.89 -6.98
C ILE A 116 -10.45 -5.55 -5.51
N PHE A 117 -9.56 -6.30 -4.86
CA PHE A 117 -9.18 -6.07 -3.47
C PHE A 117 -8.61 -4.66 -3.27
N PHE A 118 -7.64 -4.25 -4.08
CA PHE A 118 -7.03 -2.94 -3.94
C PHE A 118 -7.92 -1.78 -4.43
N THR A 119 -8.97 -2.05 -5.21
CA THR A 119 -9.94 -1.03 -5.64
C THR A 119 -11.25 -1.06 -4.85
N ALA A 120 -11.37 -1.99 -3.89
CA ALA A 120 -12.54 -2.06 -3.02
C ALA A 120 -12.77 -0.73 -2.27
N PRO A 121 -14.02 -0.30 -2.06
CA PRO A 121 -14.31 0.98 -1.40
C PRO A 121 -13.63 1.15 -0.05
N ILE A 122 -13.54 0.07 0.75
CA ILE A 122 -12.85 0.08 2.05
C ILE A 122 -11.36 0.40 1.90
N MET A 123 -10.70 -0.16 0.87
CA MET A 123 -9.29 0.14 0.59
C MET A 123 -9.13 1.57 0.07
N ALA A 124 -10.05 2.03 -0.77
CA ALA A 124 -10.06 3.39 -1.28
C ALA A 124 -10.22 4.42 -0.14
N GLU A 125 -11.02 4.12 0.86
CA GLU A 125 -11.16 4.93 2.06
C GLU A 125 -9.87 4.94 2.88
N GLN A 126 -9.32 3.76 3.21
CA GLN A 126 -8.08 3.63 3.98
C GLN A 126 -6.89 4.32 3.32
N LEU A 127 -6.72 4.14 2.01
CA LEU A 127 -5.65 4.79 1.27
C LEU A 127 -5.93 6.28 0.99
N GLY A 128 -7.16 6.73 1.24
CA GLY A 128 -7.55 8.13 1.20
C GLY A 128 -6.99 8.96 2.35
N PHE A 129 -6.68 8.31 3.47
CA PHE A 129 -5.96 8.93 4.58
C PHE A 129 -4.46 8.97 4.27
N ILE A 130 -4.03 9.93 3.47
CA ILE A 130 -2.65 10.04 2.95
C ILE A 130 -1.60 9.89 4.06
N MET A 131 -1.90 10.40 5.25
CA MET A 131 -1.01 10.32 6.41
C MET A 131 -0.87 8.92 7.01
N GLN A 132 -1.74 7.97 6.65
CA GLN A 132 -1.72 6.60 7.19
C GLN A 132 -1.61 5.55 6.08
N ALA A 133 -1.78 5.93 4.83
CA ALA A 133 -1.83 5.03 3.69
C ALA A 133 -0.53 4.23 3.53
N VAL A 134 0.62 4.86 3.79
CA VAL A 134 1.95 4.24 3.69
C VAL A 134 2.09 3.10 4.70
N GLU A 135 1.69 3.34 5.95
CA GLU A 135 1.79 2.35 7.03
C GLU A 135 0.82 1.18 6.82
N VAL A 136 -0.39 1.46 6.32
CA VAL A 136 -1.36 0.42 5.97
C VAL A 136 -0.79 -0.50 4.88
N LEU A 137 -0.22 0.06 3.80
CA LEU A 137 0.40 -0.73 2.75
C LEU A 137 1.64 -1.47 3.22
N LEU A 138 2.45 -0.87 4.10
CA LEU A 138 3.56 -1.59 4.72
C LEU A 138 3.07 -2.79 5.53
N GLY A 139 2.02 -2.63 6.33
CA GLY A 139 1.40 -3.72 7.07
C GLY A 139 0.94 -4.85 6.15
N ILE A 140 0.23 -4.53 5.07
CA ILE A 140 -0.23 -5.49 4.06
C ILE A 140 0.95 -6.24 3.44
N ASN A 141 2.05 -5.54 3.13
CA ASN A 141 3.25 -6.15 2.57
C ASN A 141 3.99 -7.03 3.58
N LEU A 142 4.07 -6.64 4.84
CA LEU A 142 4.67 -7.45 5.90
C LEU A 142 3.90 -8.76 6.11
N VAL A 143 2.57 -8.71 6.08
CA VAL A 143 1.73 -9.93 6.11
C VAL A 143 2.04 -10.82 4.90
N ALA A 144 2.12 -10.26 3.70
CA ALA A 144 2.46 -11.00 2.49
C ALA A 144 3.83 -11.68 2.61
N ILE A 145 4.84 -10.95 3.05
CA ILE A 145 6.21 -11.47 3.25
C ILE A 145 6.21 -12.59 4.29
N SER A 146 5.52 -12.39 5.42
CA SER A 146 5.40 -13.40 6.47
C SER A 146 4.79 -14.70 5.94
N LEU A 147 3.70 -14.61 5.18
CA LEU A 147 3.07 -15.77 4.54
C LEU A 147 4.03 -16.49 3.59
N PHE A 148 4.81 -15.74 2.80
CA PHE A 148 5.79 -16.33 1.88
C PHE A 148 6.91 -17.10 2.58
N TYR A 149 7.26 -16.73 3.81
CA TYR A 149 8.26 -17.47 4.61
C TYR A 149 7.67 -18.66 5.37
N THR A 150 6.36 -18.69 5.56
CA THR A 150 5.70 -19.77 6.31
C THR A 150 5.34 -20.95 5.39
N TYR A 151 5.16 -20.70 4.12
CA TYR A 151 4.85 -21.70 3.08
C TYR A 151 6.06 -22.00 2.20
#